data_8acc5c8b414cf625b560493c5c4d9c1b
#
_entry.id   8acc5c8b414cf625b560493c5c4d9c1b
#
_cell.length_a   1.000
_cell.length_b   1.000
_cell.length_c   1.000
_cell.angle_alpha   90.00
_cell.angle_beta   90.00
_cell.angle_gamma   90.00
#
_symmetry.space_group_name_H-M   'P 1'
#
loop_
_entity.id
_entity.type
_entity.pdbx_description
1 polymer ?
#
loop_
_entity_poly.entity_id
_entity_poly.type
_entity_poly.pdbx_seq_one_letter_code
_entity_poly.pdbx_strand_id
1 'polypeptide(L)'
;MKAALMWTINDFPAYGMLSGWSTAGKLACPYCMQYSKAFTLKYGGKSSWFDCHHQFLSMDHAFRRNKDAFYKNRIEKGQPPPRLSGAEIWENVSSLSKVAEMGLCTCSGYGVTHNWIKQSIFWELPY
;
A
#
# COMPACT_ATOMS: atom_id res chain seq x y z
N MET A 1 -17.02 9.31 29.93
CA MET A 1 -15.63 9.44 29.47
C MET A 1 -15.66 9.45 27.95
N LYS A 2 -15.06 10.43 27.29
CA LYS A 2 -14.95 10.50 25.83
C LYS A 2 -13.51 10.21 25.44
N ALA A 3 -13.30 9.32 24.46
CA ALA A 3 -11.97 8.96 23.96
C ALA A 3 -12.01 9.00 22.42
N ALA A 4 -10.89 9.42 21.83
CA ALA A 4 -10.68 9.42 20.38
C ALA A 4 -9.44 8.62 20.03
N LEU A 5 -9.51 7.80 19.00
CA LEU A 5 -8.35 7.12 18.44
C LEU A 5 -7.64 8.09 17.48
N MET A 6 -6.43 8.52 17.84
CA MET A 6 -5.66 9.50 17.06
C MET A 6 -4.85 8.86 15.94
N TRP A 7 -4.18 7.73 16.22
CA TRP A 7 -3.39 6.96 15.26
C TRP A 7 -3.12 5.55 15.77
N THR A 8 -2.70 4.68 14.86
CA THR A 8 -2.25 3.32 15.19
C THR A 8 -0.87 3.06 14.59
N ILE A 9 -0.06 2.24 15.28
CA ILE A 9 1.21 1.72 14.77
C ILE A 9 1.01 0.22 14.55
N ASN A 10 1.15 -0.23 13.31
CA ASN A 10 0.80 -1.60 12.93
C ASN A 10 1.93 -2.24 12.12
N ASP A 11 2.12 -3.54 12.31
CA ASP A 11 2.78 -4.38 11.33
C ASP A 11 1.87 -4.62 10.11
N PHE A 12 2.39 -5.25 9.07
CA PHE A 12 1.63 -5.49 7.84
C PHE A 12 0.33 -6.31 8.05
N PRO A 13 0.34 -7.42 8.81
CA PRO A 13 -0.89 -8.16 9.11
C PRO A 13 -1.93 -7.34 9.86
N ALA A 14 -1.54 -6.64 10.92
CA ALA A 14 -2.44 -5.80 11.69
C ALA A 14 -2.97 -4.62 10.84
N TYR A 15 -2.13 -4.02 10.01
CA TYR A 15 -2.56 -3.00 9.07
C TYR A 15 -3.66 -3.52 8.13
N GLY A 16 -3.48 -4.73 7.57
CA GLY A 16 -4.49 -5.34 6.71
C GLY A 16 -5.83 -5.58 7.43
N MET A 17 -5.77 -6.01 8.69
CA MET A 17 -6.98 -6.23 9.50
C MET A 17 -7.72 -4.93 9.78
N LEU A 18 -7.00 -3.86 10.12
CA LEU A 18 -7.57 -2.58 10.51
C LEU A 18 -8.04 -1.74 9.33
N SER A 19 -7.28 -1.73 8.23
CA SER A 19 -7.55 -0.87 7.07
C SER A 19 -8.46 -1.48 6.01
N GLY A 20 -8.65 -2.81 6.03
CA GLY A 20 -9.31 -3.53 4.95
C GLY A 20 -8.43 -3.73 3.71
N TRP A 21 -7.15 -3.39 3.78
CA TRP A 21 -6.18 -3.60 2.71
C TRP A 21 -5.66 -5.04 2.72
N SER A 22 -5.60 -5.68 1.55
CA SER A 22 -4.91 -6.98 1.44
C SER A 22 -3.39 -6.78 1.39
N THR A 23 -2.69 -7.37 2.35
CA THR A 23 -1.21 -7.35 2.41
C THR A 23 -0.56 -8.47 1.60
N ALA A 24 -1.34 -9.16 0.76
CA ALA A 24 -0.87 -10.23 -0.12
C ALA A 24 -0.72 -9.73 -1.57
N GLY A 25 0.00 -10.52 -2.39
CA GLY A 25 0.18 -10.24 -3.81
C GLY A 25 1.14 -9.08 -4.11
N LYS A 26 1.18 -8.64 -5.36
CA LYS A 26 2.12 -7.60 -5.82
C LYS A 26 1.79 -6.19 -5.31
N LEU A 27 0.55 -5.94 -4.98
CA LEU A 27 0.06 -4.65 -4.47
C LEU A 27 0.03 -4.59 -2.95
N ALA A 28 0.81 -5.41 -2.24
CA ALA A 28 0.79 -5.48 -0.78
C ALA A 28 1.11 -4.15 -0.08
N CYS A 29 1.89 -3.27 -0.71
CA CYS A 29 2.20 -1.97 -0.15
C CYS A 29 1.07 -0.96 -0.40
N PRO A 30 0.37 -0.48 0.64
CA PRO A 30 -0.73 0.48 0.49
C PRO A 30 -0.26 1.86 0.04
N TYR A 31 1.01 2.14 0.18
CA TYR A 31 1.63 3.41 -0.23
C TYR A 31 1.96 3.45 -1.71
N CYS A 32 2.54 2.35 -2.21
CA CYS A 32 2.98 2.28 -3.61
C CYS A 32 1.85 1.87 -4.54
N MET A 33 0.90 1.06 -4.06
CA MET A 33 -0.20 0.49 -4.85
C MET A 33 0.31 -0.02 -6.21
N GLN A 34 -0.29 0.44 -7.30
CA GLN A 34 0.10 0.07 -8.67
C GLN A 34 1.53 0.49 -9.07
N TYR A 35 2.13 1.43 -8.35
CA TYR A 35 3.51 1.87 -8.57
C TYR A 35 4.54 1.00 -7.84
N SER A 36 4.10 -0.05 -7.14
CA SER A 36 4.98 -0.99 -6.47
C SER A 36 5.84 -1.73 -7.49
N LYS A 37 7.15 -1.76 -7.27
CA LYS A 37 8.08 -2.57 -8.04
C LYS A 37 8.16 -3.98 -7.46
N ALA A 38 7.02 -4.64 -7.42
CA ALA A 38 6.94 -6.02 -6.97
C ALA A 38 7.23 -7.00 -8.11
N PHE A 39 7.91 -8.08 -7.77
CA PHE A 39 8.19 -9.17 -8.72
C PHE A 39 7.98 -10.53 -8.05
N THR A 40 7.82 -11.55 -8.85
CA THR A 40 7.68 -12.92 -8.35
C THR A 40 9.03 -13.62 -8.39
N LEU A 41 9.40 -14.24 -7.27
CA LEU A 41 10.64 -15.02 -7.18
C LEU A 41 10.55 -16.26 -8.09
N LYS A 42 11.55 -16.43 -8.94
CA LYS A 42 11.57 -17.47 -9.98
C LYS A 42 11.35 -18.89 -9.44
N TYR A 43 11.95 -19.21 -8.32
CA TYR A 43 11.93 -20.57 -7.76
C TYR A 43 10.98 -20.75 -6.58
N GLY A 44 10.49 -19.68 -5.99
CA GLY A 44 9.64 -19.74 -4.80
C GLY A 44 8.18 -19.35 -5.02
N GLY A 45 7.85 -18.81 -6.20
CA GLY A 45 6.49 -18.34 -6.52
C GLY A 45 5.96 -17.20 -5.65
N LYS A 46 6.78 -16.73 -4.68
CA LYS A 46 6.38 -15.66 -3.76
C LYS A 46 6.64 -14.29 -4.35
N SER A 47 5.74 -13.34 -4.06
CA SER A 47 5.97 -11.94 -4.36
C SER A 47 7.04 -11.35 -3.44
N SER A 48 7.91 -10.53 -4.02
CA SER A 48 8.91 -9.72 -3.31
C SER A 48 8.71 -8.27 -3.69
N TRP A 49 8.95 -7.38 -2.73
CA TRP A 49 8.72 -5.94 -2.87
C TRP A 49 9.99 -5.16 -2.56
N PHE A 50 9.93 -3.86 -2.83
CA PHE A 50 11.02 -2.94 -2.54
C PHE A 50 12.32 -3.23 -3.30
N ASP A 51 12.17 -3.80 -4.50
CA ASP A 51 13.32 -3.99 -5.41
C ASP A 51 14.09 -2.68 -5.64
N CYS A 52 13.41 -1.55 -5.46
CA CYS A 52 14.01 -0.22 -5.58
C CYS A 52 13.44 0.75 -4.53
N HIS A 53 13.78 0.53 -3.26
CA HIS A 53 13.28 1.34 -2.16
C HIS A 53 13.75 2.81 -2.16
N HIS A 54 14.76 3.16 -2.94
CA HIS A 54 15.15 4.56 -3.17
C HIS A 54 14.11 5.37 -3.94
N GLN A 55 13.12 4.74 -4.52
CA GLN A 55 12.04 5.41 -5.24
C GLN A 55 11.23 6.39 -4.35
N PHE A 56 11.21 6.17 -3.04
CA PHE A 56 10.53 7.07 -2.09
C PHE A 56 11.25 8.39 -1.85
N LEU A 57 12.52 8.46 -2.17
CA LEU A 57 13.31 9.67 -2.02
C LEU A 57 12.95 10.68 -3.12
N SER A 58 13.16 11.97 -2.87
CA SER A 58 13.00 13.01 -3.90
C SER A 58 13.88 12.73 -5.11
N MET A 59 13.48 13.23 -6.28
CA MET A 59 14.17 12.94 -7.55
C MET A 59 15.63 13.40 -7.59
N ASP A 60 15.95 14.45 -6.85
CA ASP A 60 17.27 15.05 -6.73
C ASP A 60 18.15 14.42 -5.65
N HIS A 61 17.59 13.52 -4.82
CA HIS A 61 18.28 12.95 -3.69
C HIS A 61 19.52 12.15 -4.11
N ALA A 62 20.66 12.43 -3.44
CA ALA A 62 21.96 11.85 -3.79
C ALA A 62 21.96 10.29 -3.76
N PHE A 63 21.24 9.68 -2.82
CA PHE A 63 21.19 8.21 -2.72
C PHE A 63 20.49 7.54 -3.88
N ARG A 64 19.64 8.24 -4.64
CA ARG A 64 19.09 7.67 -5.87
C ARG A 64 20.14 7.37 -6.92
N ARG A 65 21.27 8.06 -6.86
CA ARG A 65 22.40 7.94 -7.79
C ARG A 65 23.53 7.06 -7.24
N ASN A 66 23.42 6.64 -5.98
CA ASN A 66 24.44 5.81 -5.35
C ASN A 66 24.38 4.38 -5.91
N LYS A 67 25.25 4.09 -6.90
CA LYS A 67 25.30 2.81 -7.57
C LYS A 67 25.90 1.70 -6.70
N ASP A 68 26.82 2.05 -5.81
CA ASP A 68 27.68 1.08 -5.12
C ASP A 68 26.98 0.44 -3.92
N ALA A 69 26.12 1.21 -3.26
CA ALA A 69 25.45 0.77 -2.03
C ALA A 69 24.13 0.02 -2.29
N PHE A 70 23.50 0.23 -3.47
CA PHE A 70 22.12 -0.23 -3.68
C PHE A 70 21.88 -0.73 -5.11
N TYR A 71 20.99 -1.68 -5.21
CA TYR A 71 20.31 -2.10 -6.42
C TYR A 71 21.19 -2.43 -7.62
N LYS A 72 22.06 -3.43 -7.50
CA LYS A 72 22.80 -4.00 -8.64
C LYS A 72 23.49 -2.92 -9.50
N ASN A 73 24.08 -1.92 -8.90
CA ASN A 73 24.77 -0.81 -9.57
C ASN A 73 23.87 0.03 -10.52
N ARG A 74 22.59 0.14 -10.22
CA ARG A 74 21.65 0.95 -11.02
C ARG A 74 21.30 2.27 -10.33
N ILE A 75 20.85 3.23 -11.12
CA ILE A 75 20.30 4.50 -10.67
C ILE A 75 18.78 4.37 -10.62
N GLU A 76 18.14 4.83 -9.55
CA GLU A 76 16.70 4.92 -9.48
C GLU A 76 16.19 6.15 -10.22
N LYS A 77 15.47 5.93 -11.32
CA LYS A 77 14.88 6.97 -12.17
C LYS A 77 13.34 7.05 -12.03
N GLY A 78 12.72 6.12 -11.32
CA GLY A 78 11.27 6.09 -11.14
C GLY A 78 10.77 7.28 -10.33
N GLN A 79 9.61 7.80 -10.70
CA GLN A 79 8.93 8.83 -9.90
C GLN A 79 8.61 8.27 -8.51
N PRO A 80 8.67 9.11 -7.44
CA PRO A 80 8.16 8.72 -6.14
C PRO A 80 6.67 8.36 -6.25
N PRO A 81 6.20 7.35 -5.47
CA PRO A 81 4.78 7.09 -5.40
C PRO A 81 4.03 8.34 -4.92
N PRO A 82 2.82 8.60 -5.44
CA PRO A 82 2.02 9.72 -4.97
C PRO A 82 1.67 9.55 -3.49
N ARG A 83 1.68 10.64 -2.75
CA ARG A 83 1.19 10.68 -1.37
C ARG A 83 -0.28 11.05 -1.41
N LEU A 84 -1.14 10.07 -1.19
CA LEU A 84 -2.58 10.30 -1.13
C LEU A 84 -2.94 11.02 0.18
N SER A 85 -3.80 12.00 0.08
CA SER A 85 -4.48 12.61 1.22
C SER A 85 -5.57 11.67 1.76
N GLY A 86 -6.04 11.91 2.98
CA GLY A 86 -7.17 11.15 3.54
C GLY A 86 -8.43 11.23 2.69
N ALA A 87 -8.69 12.37 2.05
CA ALA A 87 -9.84 12.55 1.16
C ALA A 87 -9.73 11.67 -0.09
N GLU A 88 -8.57 11.63 -0.74
CA GLU A 88 -8.32 10.77 -1.90
C GLU A 88 -8.42 9.28 -1.55
N ILE A 89 -7.93 8.90 -0.36
CA ILE A 89 -8.11 7.53 0.14
C ILE A 89 -9.59 7.24 0.34
N TRP A 90 -10.33 8.16 0.95
CA TRP A 90 -11.77 8.02 1.18
C TRP A 90 -12.54 7.86 -0.12
N GLU A 91 -12.25 8.62 -1.14
CA GLU A 91 -12.85 8.45 -2.47
C GLU A 91 -12.69 7.02 -3.00
N ASN A 92 -11.50 6.46 -2.86
CA ASN A 92 -11.21 5.10 -3.33
C ASN A 92 -11.95 4.00 -2.56
N VAL A 93 -12.28 4.24 -1.29
CA VAL A 93 -12.80 3.19 -0.41
C VAL A 93 -14.26 3.37 -0.01
N SER A 94 -14.84 4.56 -0.20
CA SER A 94 -16.21 4.87 0.20
C SER A 94 -17.25 3.97 -0.46
N SER A 95 -16.97 3.44 -1.65
CA SER A 95 -17.83 2.52 -2.39
C SER A 95 -17.65 1.05 -2.00
N LEU A 96 -16.67 0.72 -1.15
CA LEU A 96 -16.42 -0.66 -0.75
C LEU A 96 -17.51 -1.15 0.22
N SER A 97 -17.86 -2.44 0.13
CA SER A 97 -18.79 -3.06 1.05
C SER A 97 -18.22 -3.13 2.48
N LYS A 98 -19.12 -3.01 3.46
CA LYS A 98 -18.76 -3.18 4.87
C LYS A 98 -18.39 -4.62 5.19
N VAL A 99 -17.61 -4.82 6.25
CA VAL A 99 -17.09 -6.12 6.70
C VAL A 99 -18.16 -7.18 6.93
N ALA A 100 -19.39 -6.78 7.24
CA ALA A 100 -20.46 -7.70 7.62
C ALA A 100 -21.10 -8.48 6.46
N GLU A 101 -20.89 -8.06 5.23
CA GLU A 101 -21.42 -8.75 4.07
C GLU A 101 -20.39 -9.75 3.57
N MET A 102 -20.57 -11.02 4.00
CA MET A 102 -19.76 -12.15 3.50
C MET A 102 -20.07 -12.42 2.03
N GLY A 103 -19.43 -11.70 1.14
CA GLY A 103 -19.35 -11.97 -0.27
C GLY A 103 -18.04 -11.42 -0.80
N LEU A 104 -17.39 -12.17 -1.68
CA LEU A 104 -16.22 -11.69 -2.44
C LEU A 104 -16.64 -10.48 -3.27
N CYS A 105 -16.61 -9.30 -2.67
CA CYS A 105 -16.80 -8.07 -3.40
C CYS A 105 -15.55 -7.83 -4.24
N THR A 106 -15.63 -8.12 -5.51
CA THR A 106 -14.63 -7.71 -6.48
C THR A 106 -14.76 -6.21 -6.69
N CYS A 107 -14.11 -5.45 -5.80
CA CYS A 107 -14.06 -4.00 -5.97
C CYS A 107 -13.35 -3.66 -7.28
N SER A 108 -13.92 -2.72 -8.03
CA SER A 108 -13.31 -2.27 -9.28
C SER A 108 -11.87 -1.83 -9.04
N GLY A 109 -10.93 -2.39 -9.80
CA GLY A 109 -9.50 -2.11 -9.64
C GLY A 109 -8.77 -2.97 -8.60
N TYR A 110 -9.46 -3.86 -7.86
CA TYR A 110 -8.80 -4.78 -6.95
C TYR A 110 -7.78 -5.66 -7.66
N GLY A 111 -6.58 -5.75 -7.09
CA GLY A 111 -5.46 -6.51 -7.66
C GLY A 111 -4.78 -5.84 -8.86
N VAL A 112 -5.29 -4.72 -9.36
CA VAL A 112 -4.76 -3.95 -10.51
C VAL A 112 -4.25 -2.58 -10.07
N THR A 113 -5.10 -1.76 -9.47
CA THR A 113 -4.74 -0.40 -9.02
C THR A 113 -4.63 -0.29 -7.51
N HIS A 114 -5.38 -1.08 -6.77
CA HIS A 114 -5.39 -1.10 -5.31
C HIS A 114 -5.65 -2.50 -4.77
N ASN A 115 -5.50 -2.65 -3.44
CA ASN A 115 -5.68 -3.92 -2.74
C ASN A 115 -6.72 -3.86 -1.61
N TRP A 116 -7.61 -2.86 -1.59
CA TRP A 116 -8.71 -2.82 -0.63
C TRP A 116 -9.74 -3.88 -0.96
N ILE A 117 -10.04 -4.72 0.05
CA ILE A 117 -11.01 -5.82 -0.04
C ILE A 117 -12.31 -5.51 0.69
N LYS A 118 -12.27 -4.57 1.63
CA LYS A 118 -13.40 -4.21 2.48
C LYS A 118 -13.21 -2.83 3.10
N GLN A 119 -14.30 -2.22 3.52
CA GLN A 119 -14.28 -1.00 4.32
C GLN A 119 -13.94 -1.32 5.77
N SER A 120 -13.04 -0.54 6.38
CA SER A 120 -12.69 -0.67 7.79
C SER A 120 -13.80 -0.12 8.68
N ILE A 121 -14.07 -0.79 9.80
CA ILE A 121 -14.99 -0.29 10.83
C ILE A 121 -14.50 1.01 11.47
N PHE A 122 -13.19 1.26 11.47
CA PHE A 122 -12.59 2.49 12.00
C PHE A 122 -12.93 3.74 11.17
N TRP A 123 -13.37 3.57 9.94
CA TRP A 123 -13.73 4.68 9.06
C TRP A 123 -15.11 5.28 9.36
N GLU A 124 -15.87 4.61 10.21
CA GLU A 124 -17.19 5.05 10.65
C GLU A 124 -17.15 5.77 12.02
N LEU A 125 -15.98 5.87 12.62
CA LEU A 125 -15.87 6.54 13.91
C LEU A 125 -16.09 8.04 13.75
N PRO A 126 -16.92 8.64 14.59
CA PRO A 126 -17.09 10.09 14.61
C PRO A 126 -15.81 10.73 15.17
N TYR A 127 -15.14 11.47 14.36
CA TYR A 127 -13.97 12.27 14.74
C TYR A 127 -14.37 13.71 15.00
#